data_8ccf8eedd71615242dd6b2ca07f3ae1e
#
_entry.id   8ccf8eedd71615242dd6b2ca07f3ae1e
#
_cell.length_a   1.000
_cell.length_b   1.000
_cell.length_c   1.000
_cell.angle_alpha   90.00
_cell.angle_beta   90.00
_cell.angle_gamma   90.00
#
_symmetry.space_group_name_H-M   'P 1'
#
loop_
_entity.id
_entity.type
_entity.pdbx_description
1 polymer ?
#
loop_
_entity_poly.entity_id
_entity_poly.type
_entity_poly.pdbx_seq_one_letter_code
_entity_poly.pdbx_strand_id
1 'polypeptide(L)'
;MRNGDSSIGLTIGNVLALGAVYEYEDFGSIDSRINTGASYDYWYDDYYNTSESDNDMNDHAEETLKGVSTLKLGLEYKPIPALALRAGYNYQSAIYSENGVKGVLANGNLVQSPGIYYSSTTDYTNWKGTNRFTLGIGYAVKNFNVDLAYQYSTTDGEFYPFMSYTDDQAPDMNNIADAVSVSNKRHQVLLTLGYRF
;
A
#
# COMPACT_ATOMS: atom_id res chain seq x y z
N MET A 1 13.32 -4.93 -5.68
CA MET A 1 12.54 -4.06 -4.78
C MET A 1 13.44 -3.51 -3.71
N ARG A 2 13.47 -2.20 -3.51
CA ARG A 2 14.26 -1.51 -2.47
C ARG A 2 13.34 -1.12 -1.33
N ASN A 3 13.76 -1.39 -0.11
CA ASN A 3 13.00 -1.03 1.09
C ASN A 3 13.94 -0.47 2.16
N GLY A 4 13.41 0.35 3.03
CA GLY A 4 14.10 0.92 4.17
C GLY A 4 13.11 1.35 5.23
N ASP A 5 13.52 1.18 6.48
CA ASP A 5 12.74 1.59 7.63
C ASP A 5 13.61 2.35 8.64
N SER A 6 12.99 3.26 9.35
CA SER A 6 13.62 4.04 10.42
C SER A 6 12.62 4.27 11.54
N SER A 7 13.03 4.12 12.77
CA SER A 7 12.19 4.38 13.92
C SER A 7 12.90 5.17 15.00
N ILE A 8 12.15 6.00 15.70
CA ILE A 8 12.60 6.73 16.87
C ILE A 8 11.55 6.63 17.99
N GLY A 9 11.99 6.42 19.21
CA GLY A 9 11.14 6.39 20.38
C GLY A 9 11.71 7.24 21.50
N LEU A 10 10.84 7.94 22.22
CA LEU A 10 11.16 8.72 23.40
C LEU A 10 10.23 8.32 24.55
N THR A 11 10.82 8.04 25.71
CA THR A 11 10.06 7.75 26.92
C THR A 11 10.44 8.72 28.03
N ILE A 12 9.45 9.32 28.68
CA ILE A 12 9.64 10.27 29.79
C ILE A 12 9.04 9.62 31.05
N GLY A 13 9.95 9.06 31.85
CA GLY A 13 9.56 8.26 33.02
C GLY A 13 8.65 7.10 32.63
N ASN A 14 7.66 6.80 33.48
CA ASN A 14 6.60 5.82 33.21
C ASN A 14 5.30 6.49 32.75
N VAL A 15 5.34 7.77 32.36
CA VAL A 15 4.17 8.61 32.16
C VAL A 15 3.87 8.83 30.69
N LEU A 16 4.91 9.05 29.88
CA LEU A 16 4.75 9.41 28.47
C LEU A 16 5.69 8.60 27.60
N ALA A 17 5.15 8.02 26.53
CA ALA A 17 5.92 7.44 25.44
C ALA A 17 5.47 8.03 24.11
N LEU A 18 6.44 8.36 23.28
CA LEU A 18 6.26 8.85 21.91
C LEU A 18 7.03 7.94 20.96
N GLY A 19 6.46 7.69 19.81
CA GLY A 19 7.12 6.90 18.76
C GLY A 19 6.82 7.46 17.38
N ALA A 20 7.80 7.39 16.50
CA ALA A 20 7.66 7.66 15.08
C ALA A 20 8.37 6.58 14.29
N VAL A 21 7.73 6.11 13.20
CA VAL A 21 8.28 5.14 12.27
C VAL A 21 8.07 5.65 10.87
N TYR A 22 9.10 5.59 10.05
CA TYR A 22 9.02 5.83 8.62
C TYR A 22 9.48 4.58 7.88
N GLU A 23 8.65 4.12 6.96
CA GLU A 23 8.93 2.98 6.09
C GLU A 23 8.84 3.43 4.63
N TYR A 24 9.74 2.94 3.80
CA TYR A 24 9.73 3.18 2.36
C TYR A 24 9.89 1.85 1.62
N GLU A 25 9.01 1.59 0.69
CA GLU A 25 9.02 0.40 -0.18
C GLU A 25 8.91 0.86 -1.63
N ASP A 26 9.92 0.55 -2.44
CA ASP A 26 9.97 0.95 -3.85
C ASP A 26 9.42 -0.15 -4.74
N PHE A 27 8.13 -0.05 -5.06
CA PHE A 27 7.46 -1.01 -5.93
C PHE A 27 7.81 -0.84 -7.41
N GLY A 28 8.23 0.35 -7.84
CA GLY A 28 8.71 0.58 -9.22
C GLY A 28 10.04 -0.12 -9.52
N SER A 29 10.82 -0.49 -8.49
CA SER A 29 12.08 -1.22 -8.67
C SER A 29 11.94 -2.75 -8.60
N ILE A 30 10.78 -3.29 -8.91
CA ILE A 30 10.56 -4.74 -9.03
C ILE A 30 11.34 -5.25 -10.23
N ASP A 31 12.08 -6.34 -10.05
CA ASP A 31 12.79 -7.06 -11.13
C ASP A 31 12.06 -8.37 -11.41
N SER A 32 11.20 -8.34 -12.41
CA SER A 32 10.51 -9.52 -12.94
C SER A 32 11.45 -10.28 -13.86
N ARG A 33 11.49 -11.60 -13.72
CA ARG A 33 12.38 -12.46 -14.51
C ARG A 33 11.61 -13.62 -15.12
N ILE A 34 11.89 -13.89 -16.39
CA ILE A 34 11.33 -15.02 -17.14
C ILE A 34 12.23 -16.21 -16.94
N ASN A 35 11.67 -17.36 -16.56
CA ASN A 35 12.42 -18.61 -16.51
C ASN A 35 12.67 -19.11 -17.95
N THR A 36 13.93 -19.21 -18.32
CA THR A 36 14.37 -19.64 -19.67
C THR A 36 14.71 -21.13 -19.74
N GLY A 37 14.44 -21.87 -18.66
CA GLY A 37 14.66 -23.31 -18.59
C GLY A 37 15.78 -23.72 -17.64
N ALA A 38 16.43 -24.83 -17.94
CA ALA A 38 17.55 -25.33 -17.17
C ALA A 38 18.79 -25.44 -18.05
N SER A 39 19.94 -25.07 -17.51
CA SER A 39 21.26 -25.30 -18.10
C SER A 39 22.04 -26.30 -17.27
N TYR A 40 22.84 -27.08 -17.92
CA TYR A 40 23.67 -28.10 -17.27
C TYR A 40 25.06 -27.56 -16.99
N ASP A 41 25.50 -27.65 -15.73
CA ASP A 41 26.86 -27.30 -15.33
C ASP A 41 27.77 -28.51 -15.32
N TYR A 42 28.68 -28.57 -16.30
CA TYR A 42 29.62 -29.69 -16.46
C TYR A 42 30.65 -29.81 -15.33
N TRP A 43 30.88 -28.76 -14.55
CA TRP A 43 31.85 -28.77 -13.45
C TRP A 43 31.26 -29.34 -12.16
N TYR A 44 29.96 -29.10 -11.96
CA TYR A 44 29.23 -29.57 -10.78
C TYR A 44 28.32 -30.77 -11.04
N ASP A 45 28.25 -31.23 -12.30
CA ASP A 45 27.40 -32.34 -12.74
C ASP A 45 25.93 -32.18 -12.32
N ASP A 46 25.42 -30.97 -12.46
CA ASP A 46 24.09 -30.61 -11.99
C ASP A 46 23.39 -29.64 -12.96
N TYR A 47 22.06 -29.57 -12.84
CA TYR A 47 21.21 -28.62 -13.57
C TYR A 47 20.88 -27.41 -12.72
N TYR A 48 21.01 -26.25 -13.29
CA TYR A 48 20.54 -25.02 -12.66
C TYR A 48 19.51 -24.29 -13.53
N ASN A 49 18.53 -23.67 -12.90
CA ASN A 49 17.52 -22.89 -13.60
C ASN A 49 18.13 -21.59 -14.12
N THR A 50 17.85 -21.28 -15.37
CA THR A 50 18.24 -20.03 -16.01
C THR A 50 17.06 -19.08 -16.09
N SER A 51 17.32 -17.79 -15.95
CA SER A 51 16.31 -16.75 -16.10
C SER A 51 16.92 -15.50 -16.71
N GLU A 52 16.10 -14.77 -17.45
CA GLU A 52 16.45 -13.46 -17.99
C GLU A 52 15.49 -12.39 -17.47
N SER A 53 15.90 -11.12 -17.53
CA SER A 53 15.06 -10.01 -17.10
C SER A 53 13.89 -9.81 -18.06
N ASP A 54 12.69 -9.68 -17.52
CA ASP A 54 11.49 -9.30 -18.27
C ASP A 54 11.44 -7.78 -18.38
N ASN A 55 12.15 -7.24 -19.39
CA ASN A 55 12.30 -5.80 -19.55
C ASN A 55 10.94 -5.12 -19.76
N ASP A 56 10.06 -5.69 -20.54
CA ASP A 56 8.74 -5.09 -20.83
C ASP A 56 7.90 -4.97 -19.56
N MET A 57 7.91 -5.99 -18.70
CA MET A 57 7.21 -5.97 -17.43
C MET A 57 7.88 -5.01 -16.43
N ASN A 58 9.20 -4.96 -16.41
CA ASN A 58 9.95 -4.08 -15.52
C ASN A 58 9.78 -2.61 -15.88
N ASP A 59 9.85 -2.27 -17.16
CA ASP A 59 9.59 -0.92 -17.67
C ASP A 59 8.14 -0.50 -17.34
N HIS A 60 7.18 -1.39 -17.54
CA HIS A 60 5.79 -1.14 -17.16
C HIS A 60 5.62 -0.93 -15.65
N ALA A 61 6.31 -1.72 -14.81
CA ALA A 61 6.27 -1.54 -13.37
C ALA A 61 6.88 -0.20 -12.93
N GLU A 62 7.99 0.23 -13.56
CA GLU A 62 8.62 1.52 -13.29
C GLU A 62 7.71 2.70 -13.68
N GLU A 63 6.98 2.60 -14.79
CA GLU A 63 6.06 3.64 -15.24
C GLU A 63 4.78 3.73 -14.39
N THR A 64 4.27 2.60 -13.94
CA THR A 64 2.94 2.53 -13.30
C THR A 64 2.98 2.52 -11.78
N LEU A 65 4.02 1.97 -11.18
CA LEU A 65 4.18 1.88 -9.74
C LEU A 65 5.18 2.92 -9.23
N LYS A 66 5.06 3.29 -7.99
CA LYS A 66 5.99 4.20 -7.31
C LYS A 66 6.33 3.71 -5.92
N GLY A 67 7.29 4.35 -5.30
CA GLY A 67 7.63 4.09 -3.92
C GLY A 67 6.50 4.48 -2.98
N VAL A 68 6.20 3.60 -2.04
CA VAL A 68 5.22 3.82 -0.98
C VAL A 68 5.94 4.26 0.28
N SER A 69 5.59 5.45 0.74
CA SER A 69 6.03 6.00 2.02
C SER A 69 4.96 5.76 3.07
N THR A 70 5.34 5.18 4.20
CA THR A 70 4.46 5.00 5.36
C THR A 70 5.04 5.74 6.55
N LEU A 71 4.27 6.68 7.10
CA LEU A 71 4.59 7.39 8.34
C LEU A 71 3.65 6.93 9.44
N LYS A 72 4.20 6.49 10.57
CA LYS A 72 3.44 6.10 11.76
C LYS A 72 3.88 6.95 12.94
N LEU A 73 2.95 7.59 13.62
CA LEU A 73 3.17 8.35 14.85
C LEU A 73 2.33 7.75 15.96
N GLY A 74 2.91 7.61 17.14
CA GLY A 74 2.24 7.04 18.30
C GLY A 74 2.55 7.82 19.57
N LEU A 75 1.54 7.90 20.43
CA LEU A 75 1.63 8.50 21.76
C LEU A 75 0.90 7.61 22.76
N GLU A 76 1.55 7.34 23.87
CA GLU A 76 0.93 6.76 25.08
C GLU A 76 1.16 7.69 26.26
N TYR A 77 0.09 8.04 26.96
CA TYR A 77 0.12 8.84 28.19
C TYR A 77 -0.54 8.08 29.33
N LYS A 78 0.20 7.91 30.43
CA LYS A 78 -0.26 7.24 31.65
C LYS A 78 -0.38 8.25 32.79
N PRO A 79 -1.54 8.91 32.96
CA PRO A 79 -1.76 9.84 34.05
C PRO A 79 -1.67 9.16 35.42
N ILE A 80 -2.03 7.90 35.49
CA ILE A 80 -1.84 7.01 36.66
C ILE A 80 -1.39 5.63 36.16
N PRO A 81 -0.72 4.81 37.00
CA PRO A 81 -0.21 3.49 36.57
C PRO A 81 -1.27 2.54 36.01
N ALA A 82 -2.52 2.70 36.43
CA ALA A 82 -3.62 1.84 35.98
C ALA A 82 -4.26 2.28 34.66
N LEU A 83 -4.08 3.53 34.23
CA LEU A 83 -4.76 4.12 33.07
C LEU A 83 -3.76 4.49 31.97
N ALA A 84 -3.98 4.00 30.77
CA ALA A 84 -3.23 4.37 29.58
C ALA A 84 -4.17 5.00 28.54
N LEU A 85 -3.82 6.20 28.07
CA LEU A 85 -4.44 6.88 26.96
C LEU A 85 -3.49 6.82 25.77
N ARG A 86 -4.01 6.45 24.61
CA ARG A 86 -3.21 6.25 23.40
C ARG A 86 -3.80 7.02 22.24
N ALA A 87 -2.93 7.60 21.42
CA ALA A 87 -3.29 8.19 20.16
C ALA A 87 -2.26 7.79 19.10
N GLY A 88 -2.72 7.61 17.87
CA GLY A 88 -1.85 7.26 16.77
C GLY A 88 -2.34 7.85 15.46
N TYR A 89 -1.39 8.09 14.58
CA TYR A 89 -1.62 8.48 13.20
C TYR A 89 -0.76 7.63 12.28
N ASN A 90 -1.35 7.15 11.20
CA ASN A 90 -0.64 6.45 10.14
C ASN A 90 -1.06 7.03 8.80
N TYR A 91 -0.07 7.41 8.01
CA TYR A 91 -0.23 7.80 6.62
C TYR A 91 0.52 6.83 5.73
N GLN A 92 -0.12 6.37 4.66
CA GLN A 92 0.47 5.55 3.61
C GLN A 92 0.20 6.22 2.28
N SER A 93 1.24 6.50 1.49
CA SER A 93 1.09 7.07 0.15
C SER A 93 0.49 6.06 -0.83
N ALA A 94 0.03 6.55 -1.99
CA ALA A 94 -0.46 5.70 -3.06
C ALA A 94 0.66 4.86 -3.67
N ILE A 95 0.33 3.64 -4.10
CA ILE A 95 1.25 2.74 -4.81
C ILE A 95 1.32 3.05 -6.30
N TYR A 96 0.20 3.48 -6.91
CA TYR A 96 0.15 3.80 -8.33
C TYR A 96 0.54 5.24 -8.59
N SER A 97 1.22 5.49 -9.71
CA SER A 97 1.37 6.83 -10.29
C SER A 97 0.00 7.37 -10.73
N GLU A 98 -0.12 8.67 -10.95
CA GLU A 98 -1.37 9.26 -11.45
C GLU A 98 -1.78 8.65 -12.79
N ASN A 99 -0.80 8.28 -13.62
CA ASN A 99 -0.98 7.69 -14.94
C ASN A 99 -0.78 6.17 -14.94
N GLY A 100 -0.56 5.56 -13.79
CA GLY A 100 -0.24 4.13 -13.64
C GLY A 100 -1.43 3.21 -13.67
N VAL A 101 -2.58 3.69 -14.16
CA VAL A 101 -3.83 2.93 -14.14
C VAL A 101 -4.28 2.66 -15.57
N LYS A 102 -4.93 1.53 -15.75
CA LYS A 102 -5.47 1.08 -17.04
C LYS A 102 -6.27 2.17 -17.75
N GLY A 103 -5.90 2.48 -18.98
CA GLY A 103 -6.61 3.43 -19.80
C GLY A 103 -6.47 4.90 -19.43
N VAL A 104 -5.50 5.26 -18.58
CA VAL A 104 -5.18 6.66 -18.28
C VAL A 104 -4.25 7.22 -19.35
N LEU A 105 -4.49 8.48 -19.76
CA LEU A 105 -3.62 9.19 -20.67
C LEU A 105 -2.33 9.65 -19.95
N ALA A 106 -1.20 9.04 -20.29
CA ALA A 106 0.12 9.55 -19.91
C ALA A 106 0.68 10.37 -21.07
N ASN A 107 0.98 11.65 -20.84
CA ASN A 107 1.55 12.55 -21.85
C ASN A 107 0.76 12.59 -23.17
N GLY A 108 -0.56 12.46 -23.09
CA GLY A 108 -1.43 12.43 -24.26
C GLY A 108 -1.60 11.05 -24.92
N ASN A 109 -0.91 10.03 -24.42
CA ASN A 109 -1.06 8.65 -24.85
C ASN A 109 -1.76 7.80 -23.81
N LEU A 110 -2.52 6.81 -24.25
CA LEU A 110 -3.09 5.81 -23.35
C LEU A 110 -1.99 4.92 -22.79
N VAL A 111 -1.88 4.86 -21.48
CA VAL A 111 -1.08 3.82 -20.81
C VAL A 111 -1.88 2.53 -20.88
N GLN A 112 -1.51 1.67 -21.80
CA GLN A 112 -2.14 0.37 -21.97
C GLN A 112 -1.50 -0.62 -20.99
N SER A 113 -2.31 -1.27 -20.16
CA SER A 113 -1.83 -2.40 -19.37
C SER A 113 -1.44 -3.54 -20.30
N PRO A 114 -0.28 -4.20 -20.08
CA PRO A 114 0.02 -5.46 -20.76
C PRO A 114 -1.12 -6.43 -20.48
N GLY A 115 -1.72 -7.00 -21.50
CA GLY A 115 -2.91 -7.84 -21.36
C GLY A 115 -4.23 -7.13 -21.63
N ILE A 116 -4.19 -5.99 -22.28
CA ILE A 116 -5.40 -5.32 -22.78
C ILE A 116 -6.30 -6.25 -23.60
N TYR A 117 -5.68 -7.23 -24.28
CA TYR A 117 -6.38 -8.27 -25.03
C TYR A 117 -7.06 -9.32 -24.14
N TYR A 118 -6.72 -9.34 -22.85
CA TYR A 118 -7.22 -10.31 -21.87
C TYR A 118 -7.98 -9.66 -20.73
N SER A 119 -8.21 -8.34 -20.79
CA SER A 119 -8.86 -7.66 -19.68
C SER A 119 -10.31 -8.08 -19.56
N SER A 120 -10.56 -8.95 -18.62
CA SER A 120 -11.90 -9.26 -18.14
C SER A 120 -12.43 -8.21 -17.17
N THR A 121 -11.58 -7.34 -16.62
CA THR A 121 -11.99 -6.27 -15.70
C THR A 121 -12.37 -5.04 -16.48
N THR A 122 -13.63 -4.69 -16.41
CA THR A 122 -14.21 -3.53 -17.07
C THR A 122 -14.14 -2.29 -16.20
N ASP A 123 -14.10 -2.45 -14.88
CA ASP A 123 -14.04 -1.36 -13.90
C ASP A 123 -12.79 -1.47 -13.00
N TYR A 124 -12.32 -0.34 -12.51
CA TYR A 124 -11.21 -0.28 -11.56
C TYR A 124 -11.21 1.03 -10.78
N THR A 125 -10.51 1.03 -9.64
CA THR A 125 -10.32 2.22 -8.81
C THR A 125 -8.85 2.47 -8.58
N ASN A 126 -8.40 3.69 -8.90
CA ASN A 126 -7.08 4.18 -8.54
C ASN A 126 -7.14 4.79 -7.13
N TRP A 127 -6.72 4.01 -6.13
CA TRP A 127 -6.70 4.45 -4.74
C TRP A 127 -5.48 5.35 -4.47
N LYS A 128 -5.75 6.51 -3.86
CA LYS A 128 -4.73 7.48 -3.40
C LYS A 128 -4.18 7.09 -2.01
N GLY A 129 -3.51 8.01 -1.37
CA GLY A 129 -2.98 7.78 -0.02
C GLY A 129 -4.07 7.52 1.02
N THR A 130 -3.71 6.72 2.02
CA THR A 130 -4.60 6.35 3.12
C THR A 130 -4.16 7.03 4.41
N ASN A 131 -5.10 7.67 5.10
CA ASN A 131 -4.93 8.21 6.44
C ASN A 131 -5.64 7.32 7.46
N ARG A 132 -4.99 7.04 8.59
CA ARG A 132 -5.57 6.27 9.70
C ARG A 132 -5.31 7.01 11.00
N PHE A 133 -6.37 7.26 11.77
CA PHE A 133 -6.34 7.85 13.10
C PHE A 133 -6.78 6.81 14.11
N THR A 134 -6.05 6.67 15.20
CA THR A 134 -6.37 5.72 16.27
C THR A 134 -6.42 6.42 17.61
N LEU A 135 -7.40 6.05 18.42
CA LEU A 135 -7.52 6.45 19.82
C LEU A 135 -7.71 5.19 20.66
N GLY A 136 -7.11 5.16 21.84
CA GLY A 136 -7.22 4.01 22.73
C GLY A 136 -7.24 4.43 24.19
N ILE A 137 -7.96 3.65 24.98
CA ILE A 137 -7.97 3.73 26.44
C ILE A 137 -7.77 2.34 27.01
N GLY A 138 -6.79 2.19 27.89
CA GLY A 138 -6.51 0.95 28.58
C GLY A 138 -6.60 1.16 30.09
N TYR A 139 -7.22 0.21 30.79
CA TYR A 139 -7.30 0.21 32.23
C TYR A 139 -6.92 -1.16 32.81
N ALA A 140 -5.97 -1.15 33.72
CA ALA A 140 -5.44 -2.36 34.35
C ALA A 140 -5.58 -2.30 35.86
N VAL A 141 -6.21 -3.31 36.45
CA VAL A 141 -6.37 -3.47 37.92
C VAL A 141 -6.00 -4.89 38.31
N LYS A 142 -4.99 -5.02 39.18
CA LYS A 142 -4.47 -6.30 39.62
C LYS A 142 -4.15 -7.22 38.43
N ASN A 143 -4.89 -8.29 38.28
CA ASN A 143 -4.70 -9.31 37.26
C ASN A 143 -5.59 -9.10 36.02
N PHE A 144 -6.42 -8.07 35.99
CA PHE A 144 -7.38 -7.81 34.93
C PHE A 144 -7.01 -6.54 34.15
N ASN A 145 -7.09 -6.59 32.82
CA ASN A 145 -6.95 -5.44 31.95
C ASN A 145 -8.06 -5.38 30.92
N VAL A 146 -8.48 -4.16 30.62
CA VAL A 146 -9.45 -3.83 29.56
C VAL A 146 -8.85 -2.76 28.68
N ASP A 147 -8.83 -3.00 27.38
CA ASP A 147 -8.41 -2.03 26.39
C ASP A 147 -9.54 -1.82 25.39
N LEU A 148 -9.89 -0.56 25.13
CA LEU A 148 -10.80 -0.14 24.09
C LEU A 148 -10.03 0.71 23.09
N ALA A 149 -10.10 0.35 21.81
CA ALA A 149 -9.48 1.11 20.74
C ALA A 149 -10.50 1.44 19.64
N TYR A 150 -10.37 2.63 19.10
CA TYR A 150 -11.12 3.11 17.95
C TYR A 150 -10.16 3.51 16.84
N GLN A 151 -10.45 3.11 15.61
CA GLN A 151 -9.72 3.51 14.42
C GLN A 151 -10.67 4.09 13.38
N TYR A 152 -10.28 5.21 12.82
CA TYR A 152 -10.87 5.79 11.63
C TYR A 152 -9.84 5.77 10.49
N SER A 153 -10.21 5.26 9.32
CA SER A 153 -9.39 5.35 8.12
C SER A 153 -10.16 5.96 6.97
N THR A 154 -9.46 6.74 6.14
CA THR A 154 -10.00 7.30 4.91
C THR A 154 -8.99 7.15 3.78
N THR A 155 -9.50 6.74 2.62
CA THR A 155 -8.75 6.62 1.37
C THR A 155 -9.62 7.20 0.28
N ASP A 156 -9.13 8.21 -0.43
CA ASP A 156 -9.79 8.74 -1.60
C ASP A 156 -9.28 8.03 -2.86
N GLY A 157 -10.09 7.99 -3.90
CA GLY A 157 -9.75 7.32 -5.14
C GLY A 157 -10.50 7.88 -6.34
N GLU A 158 -10.12 7.41 -7.50
CA GLU A 158 -10.75 7.67 -8.78
C GLU A 158 -11.24 6.35 -9.36
N PHE A 159 -12.55 6.21 -9.47
CA PHE A 159 -13.20 5.05 -10.05
C PHE A 159 -13.43 5.28 -11.54
N TYR A 160 -13.07 4.29 -12.33
CA TYR A 160 -13.28 4.26 -13.77
C TYR A 160 -14.23 3.11 -14.10
N PRO A 161 -15.40 3.38 -14.71
CA PRO A 161 -16.44 2.37 -14.92
C PRO A 161 -16.08 1.33 -15.99
N PHE A 162 -15.11 1.64 -16.85
CA PHE A 162 -14.60 0.74 -17.87
C PHE A 162 -13.19 1.15 -18.29
N MET A 163 -12.50 0.29 -19.03
CA MET A 163 -11.22 0.64 -19.66
C MET A 163 -11.47 1.54 -20.86
N SER A 164 -10.71 2.64 -20.92
CA SER A 164 -10.71 3.50 -22.12
C SER A 164 -10.17 2.74 -23.33
N TYR A 165 -10.80 2.93 -24.45
CA TYR A 165 -10.37 2.41 -25.74
C TYR A 165 -10.13 3.57 -26.71
N THR A 166 -9.00 3.54 -27.40
CA THR A 166 -8.68 4.47 -28.50
C THR A 166 -8.19 3.70 -29.70
N ASP A 167 -8.58 4.17 -30.88
CA ASP A 167 -8.14 3.65 -32.15
C ASP A 167 -7.77 4.84 -33.05
N ASP A 168 -6.50 4.96 -33.38
CA ASP A 168 -5.99 6.04 -34.25
C ASP A 168 -6.51 5.92 -35.70
N GLN A 169 -6.92 4.71 -36.11
CA GLN A 169 -7.47 4.46 -37.43
C GLN A 169 -8.99 4.71 -37.49
N ALA A 170 -9.65 4.71 -36.35
CA ALA A 170 -11.08 4.91 -36.22
C ALA A 170 -11.40 5.80 -35.00
N PRO A 171 -11.04 7.10 -35.02
CA PRO A 171 -11.22 7.99 -33.86
C PRO A 171 -12.68 8.10 -33.38
N ASP A 172 -13.65 7.91 -34.26
CA ASP A 172 -15.09 7.93 -33.94
C ASP A 172 -15.51 6.75 -33.03
N MET A 173 -14.67 5.72 -32.93
CA MET A 173 -14.89 4.55 -32.05
C MET A 173 -14.21 4.70 -30.68
N ASN A 174 -13.52 5.82 -30.44
CA ASN A 174 -12.90 6.07 -29.15
C ASN A 174 -13.95 6.14 -28.04
N ASN A 175 -13.67 5.44 -26.96
CA ASN A 175 -14.51 5.45 -25.78
C ASN A 175 -13.63 5.65 -24.54
N ILE A 176 -13.66 6.85 -23.98
CA ILE A 176 -12.80 7.26 -22.86
C ILE A 176 -13.67 7.33 -21.60
N ALA A 177 -13.24 6.61 -20.56
CA ALA A 177 -13.87 6.62 -19.27
C ALA A 177 -13.49 7.88 -18.49
N ASP A 178 -14.48 8.61 -18.00
CA ASP A 178 -14.28 9.69 -17.05
C ASP A 178 -14.14 9.13 -15.63
N ALA A 179 -13.20 9.71 -14.88
CA ALA A 179 -12.98 9.35 -13.49
C ALA A 179 -14.11 9.87 -12.59
N VAL A 180 -14.61 9.02 -11.72
CA VAL A 180 -15.55 9.39 -10.66
C VAL A 180 -14.81 9.38 -9.32
N SER A 181 -14.83 10.52 -8.61
CA SER A 181 -14.22 10.61 -7.28
C SER A 181 -14.97 9.73 -6.28
N VAL A 182 -14.24 8.86 -5.61
CA VAL A 182 -14.77 7.97 -4.58
C VAL A 182 -13.97 8.11 -3.28
N SER A 183 -14.62 7.86 -2.15
CA SER A 183 -13.99 7.89 -0.84
C SER A 183 -14.39 6.66 -0.03
N ASN A 184 -13.39 5.91 0.44
CA ASN A 184 -13.57 4.79 1.34
C ASN A 184 -13.29 5.22 2.77
N LYS A 185 -14.33 5.23 3.61
CA LYS A 185 -14.24 5.58 5.04
C LYS A 185 -14.58 4.38 5.89
N ARG A 186 -13.69 4.02 6.82
CA ARG A 186 -13.87 2.86 7.68
C ARG A 186 -13.69 3.21 9.13
N HIS A 187 -14.65 2.75 9.96
CA HIS A 187 -14.62 2.87 11.41
C HIS A 187 -14.46 1.46 12.01
N GLN A 188 -13.55 1.32 12.95
CA GLN A 188 -13.32 0.07 13.67
C GLN A 188 -13.27 0.34 15.16
N VAL A 189 -13.88 -0.54 15.94
CA VAL A 189 -13.82 -0.55 17.41
C VAL A 189 -13.29 -1.92 17.81
N LEU A 190 -12.30 -1.95 18.69
CA LEU A 190 -11.71 -3.15 19.25
C LEU A 190 -11.79 -3.09 20.77
N LEU A 191 -12.36 -4.11 21.39
CA LEU A 191 -12.34 -4.34 22.83
C LEU A 191 -11.48 -5.56 23.12
N THR A 192 -10.49 -5.39 24.00
CA THR A 192 -9.64 -6.47 24.48
C THR A 192 -9.79 -6.63 25.98
N LEU A 193 -10.02 -7.85 26.40
CA LEU A 193 -10.06 -8.23 27.81
C LEU A 193 -8.93 -9.21 28.11
N GLY A 194 -8.14 -8.92 29.13
CA GLY A 194 -7.03 -9.77 29.53
C GLY A 194 -7.09 -10.12 31.03
N TYR A 195 -6.75 -11.34 31.33
CA TYR A 195 -6.61 -11.82 32.72
C TYR A 195 -5.27 -12.56 32.85
N ARG A 196 -4.52 -12.24 33.91
CA ARG A 196 -3.27 -12.91 34.27
C ARG A 196 -3.50 -13.78 35.48
N PHE A 197 -3.19 -15.07 35.35
CA PHE A 197 -3.25 -16.06 36.44
C PHE A 197 -2.06 -15.93 37.38
#